data_c15c9bb766015d4390f0530665d23867
#
_entry.id   c15c9bb766015d4390f0530665d23867
#
_cell.length_a   1.000
_cell.length_b   1.000
_cell.length_c   1.000
_cell.angle_alpha   90.00
_cell.angle_beta   90.00
_cell.angle_gamma   90.00
#
_symmetry.space_group_name_H-M   'P 1'
#
loop_
_entity.id
_entity.type
_entity.pdbx_description
1 polymer ?
#
loop_
_entity_poly.entity_id
_entity_poly.type
_entity_poly.pdbx_seq_one_letter_code
_entity_poly.pdbx_strand_id
1 'polypeptide(L)'
;MTEQGFKRKLTAILSADAVGYSRLMGDNEEATIRTLTEYRDAITALVDQHKGRVVDSPGDNVLAEFASVVDAVRCAVETQKQIAERNTDLPENRRMRFRIGVNLGDIVDEGDRIYGDGVNIAARLESLAEAGGICISGTAFDHVKGKLEVGYKYFGEQNVKNIKEPVRIYKMLLDPNDVGKIIGEKKSRPGQRRWTILAVTAMLILLAGAFSIWNYYFRSPAKENIATALPEKPSIAVLPFDNLSGDPDQDFLADGITENIITALSKIPEMLVISRNSVFTYKDKPIKIQQVGQDLGVRFVLEGSIRKADNRVRVTGQLIDAATEHHLWAEQYDRDLEDLFAVQDEITMHIASALQVELTDGEQAQVRHRSTNNLQAWAYAVKGYSLYERITKDDNAKARKLLEKAIELDPDYAWAWTILGYVYFIDTRYGWHGPREESYKKAVECAQKAIEIDKSIPDIHALMGDLLVWQKKHDEAIVSAEKAIALGSNSAEVYAELGMLYRFDGRFEDSIRMTEKAIRLHPYYPDWYLYNLEYSYYYLGQHEKAIDIAKKHLKLIESRGGADTFWQHLILAQNYIRLGQDKEARNHATEALKQNPEYTFKWEREGSMYKDPALIEQQIEDLRKAGLTCEGE
;
A
#
# COMPACT_ATOMS: atom_id res chain seq x y z
N MET A 1 -17.74 -34.82 -19.00
CA MET A 1 -17.12 -33.63 -19.60
C MET A 1 -15.63 -33.81 -19.47
N THR A 2 -14.94 -34.02 -20.57
CA THR A 2 -13.50 -34.27 -20.63
C THR A 2 -12.77 -32.97 -20.27
N GLU A 3 -11.88 -33.03 -19.30
CA GLU A 3 -10.91 -31.97 -18.98
C GLU A 3 -10.13 -31.60 -20.25
N GLN A 4 -10.40 -30.46 -20.85
CA GLN A 4 -9.52 -29.86 -21.86
C GLN A 4 -8.33 -29.25 -21.11
N GLY A 5 -7.23 -29.99 -21.02
CA GLY A 5 -5.98 -29.52 -20.44
C GLY A 5 -5.42 -28.36 -21.25
N PHE A 6 -5.01 -27.29 -20.59
CA PHE A 6 -4.31 -26.13 -21.17
C PHE A 6 -3.10 -26.58 -21.97
N LYS A 7 -3.06 -26.23 -23.28
CA LYS A 7 -1.97 -26.62 -24.17
C LYS A 7 -0.89 -25.54 -24.21
N ARG A 8 0.26 -25.77 -23.60
CA ARG A 8 1.42 -24.89 -23.72
C ARG A 8 2.16 -25.15 -25.03
N LYS A 9 2.58 -24.08 -25.70
CA LYS A 9 3.42 -24.16 -26.91
C LYS A 9 4.34 -22.95 -27.01
N LEU A 10 5.52 -23.16 -27.60
CA LEU A 10 6.45 -22.10 -28.00
C LEU A 10 5.97 -21.54 -29.36
N THR A 11 5.72 -20.24 -29.45
CA THR A 11 5.24 -19.61 -30.68
C THR A 11 5.80 -18.20 -30.82
N ALA A 12 5.82 -17.67 -32.04
CA ALA A 12 6.13 -16.27 -32.27
C ALA A 12 4.83 -15.45 -32.17
N ILE A 13 4.88 -14.36 -31.44
CA ILE A 13 3.76 -13.48 -31.16
C ILE A 13 4.07 -12.10 -31.76
N LEU A 14 3.12 -11.57 -32.53
CA LEU A 14 3.14 -10.21 -33.05
C LEU A 14 2.02 -9.42 -32.38
N SER A 15 2.37 -8.28 -31.77
CA SER A 15 1.43 -7.27 -31.28
C SER A 15 1.60 -5.99 -32.08
N ALA A 16 0.50 -5.43 -32.59
CA ALA A 16 0.50 -4.18 -33.36
C ALA A 16 -0.58 -3.25 -32.82
N ASP A 17 -0.25 -1.98 -32.59
CA ASP A 17 -1.12 -0.96 -31.99
C ASP A 17 -1.06 0.35 -32.78
N ALA A 18 -2.22 1.02 -32.95
CA ALA A 18 -2.30 2.26 -33.70
C ALA A 18 -1.91 3.47 -32.84
N VAL A 19 -0.87 4.19 -33.25
CA VAL A 19 -0.37 5.37 -32.53
C VAL A 19 -1.32 6.56 -32.66
N GLY A 20 -1.73 7.10 -31.50
CA GLY A 20 -2.56 8.30 -31.43
C GLY A 20 -4.02 8.08 -31.85
N TYR A 21 -4.53 6.88 -31.76
CA TYR A 21 -5.92 6.52 -32.09
C TYR A 21 -6.95 7.42 -31.40
N SER A 22 -6.84 7.64 -30.10
CA SER A 22 -7.76 8.52 -29.33
C SER A 22 -7.80 9.95 -29.87
N ARG A 23 -6.65 10.49 -30.32
CA ARG A 23 -6.59 11.82 -30.94
C ARG A 23 -7.30 11.84 -32.28
N LEU A 24 -7.05 10.85 -33.14
CA LEU A 24 -7.69 10.71 -34.45
C LEU A 24 -9.21 10.54 -34.31
N MET A 25 -9.67 9.78 -33.30
CA MET A 25 -11.08 9.66 -32.95
C MET A 25 -11.71 10.99 -32.56
N GLY A 26 -11.01 11.81 -31.76
CA GLY A 26 -11.47 13.14 -31.38
C GLY A 26 -11.56 14.12 -32.57
N ASP A 27 -10.68 13.98 -33.56
CA ASP A 27 -10.67 14.83 -34.74
C ASP A 27 -11.78 14.44 -35.76
N ASN A 28 -11.98 13.17 -36.03
CA ASN A 28 -13.04 12.65 -36.90
C ASN A 28 -13.28 11.15 -36.68
N GLU A 29 -14.29 10.82 -35.88
CA GLU A 29 -14.60 9.46 -35.46
C GLU A 29 -14.89 8.51 -36.63
N GLU A 30 -15.81 8.88 -37.53
CA GLU A 30 -16.24 8.01 -38.65
C GLU A 30 -15.08 7.71 -39.61
N ALA A 31 -14.30 8.70 -39.97
CA ALA A 31 -13.17 8.52 -40.86
C ALA A 31 -12.05 7.69 -40.19
N THR A 32 -11.86 7.84 -38.87
CA THR A 32 -10.86 7.08 -38.12
C THR A 32 -11.25 5.60 -38.00
N ILE A 33 -12.50 5.30 -37.70
CA ILE A 33 -13.00 3.92 -37.64
C ILE A 33 -12.86 3.25 -39.02
N ARG A 34 -13.22 3.94 -40.11
CA ARG A 34 -13.08 3.41 -41.47
C ARG A 34 -11.61 3.10 -41.78
N THR A 35 -10.70 4.03 -41.53
CA THR A 35 -9.26 3.83 -41.76
C THR A 35 -8.69 2.69 -40.91
N LEU A 36 -9.07 2.62 -39.64
CA LEU A 36 -8.64 1.51 -38.75
C LEU A 36 -9.12 0.16 -39.29
N THR A 37 -10.38 0.06 -39.67
CA THR A 37 -10.95 -1.18 -40.24
C THR A 37 -10.19 -1.61 -41.49
N GLU A 38 -9.96 -0.72 -42.46
CA GLU A 38 -9.19 -1.00 -43.65
C GLU A 38 -7.75 -1.45 -43.37
N TYR A 39 -7.10 -0.87 -42.34
CA TYR A 39 -5.73 -1.24 -41.98
C TYR A 39 -5.69 -2.56 -41.22
N ARG A 40 -6.66 -2.83 -40.35
CA ARG A 40 -6.80 -4.14 -39.69
C ARG A 40 -7.05 -5.27 -40.67
N ASP A 41 -7.89 -5.05 -41.66
CA ASP A 41 -8.15 -6.02 -42.73
C ASP A 41 -6.87 -6.30 -43.54
N ALA A 42 -6.09 -5.27 -43.84
CA ALA A 42 -4.81 -5.41 -44.52
C ALA A 42 -3.77 -6.17 -43.63
N ILE A 43 -3.70 -5.87 -42.33
CA ILE A 43 -2.83 -6.59 -41.41
C ILE A 43 -3.27 -8.06 -41.30
N THR A 44 -4.56 -8.33 -41.19
CA THR A 44 -5.10 -9.69 -41.12
C THR A 44 -4.74 -10.48 -42.38
N ALA A 45 -4.90 -9.88 -43.57
CA ALA A 45 -4.52 -10.52 -44.83
C ALA A 45 -3.02 -10.85 -44.91
N LEU A 46 -2.14 -9.96 -44.38
CA LEU A 46 -0.70 -10.22 -44.31
C LEU A 46 -0.37 -11.31 -43.29
N VAL A 47 -1.06 -11.35 -42.15
CA VAL A 47 -0.90 -12.41 -41.16
C VAL A 47 -1.20 -13.78 -41.79
N ASP A 48 -2.30 -13.89 -42.51
CA ASP A 48 -2.70 -15.13 -43.20
C ASP A 48 -1.69 -15.51 -44.30
N GLN A 49 -1.25 -14.54 -45.12
CA GLN A 49 -0.26 -14.74 -46.18
C GLN A 49 1.06 -15.29 -45.61
N HIS A 50 1.46 -14.83 -44.41
CA HIS A 50 2.65 -15.31 -43.71
C HIS A 50 2.39 -16.51 -42.78
N LYS A 51 1.27 -17.24 -42.99
CA LYS A 51 0.89 -18.45 -42.25
C LYS A 51 0.72 -18.22 -40.75
N GLY A 52 0.33 -17.01 -40.34
CA GLY A 52 -0.04 -16.66 -38.98
C GLY A 52 -1.55 -16.82 -38.78
N ARG A 53 -1.97 -16.56 -37.56
CA ARG A 53 -3.37 -16.52 -37.15
C ARG A 53 -3.59 -15.28 -36.28
N VAL A 54 -4.56 -14.44 -36.61
CA VAL A 54 -5.02 -13.38 -35.69
C VAL A 54 -5.80 -14.05 -34.55
N VAL A 55 -5.41 -13.80 -33.32
CA VAL A 55 -6.00 -14.44 -32.13
C VAL A 55 -6.82 -13.48 -31.28
N ASP A 56 -6.55 -12.18 -31.36
CA ASP A 56 -7.38 -11.16 -30.74
C ASP A 56 -7.14 -9.81 -31.41
N SER A 57 -8.17 -8.95 -31.40
CA SER A 57 -8.10 -7.64 -32.06
C SER A 57 -8.99 -6.62 -31.32
N PRO A 58 -8.74 -6.37 -30.00
CA PRO A 58 -9.53 -5.43 -29.23
C PRO A 58 -9.17 -3.98 -29.57
N GLY A 59 -10.18 -3.16 -29.85
CA GLY A 59 -9.97 -1.73 -30.13
C GLY A 59 -9.08 -1.47 -31.34
N ASP A 60 -7.95 -0.82 -31.16
CA ASP A 60 -6.95 -0.45 -32.17
C ASP A 60 -5.73 -1.39 -32.22
N ASN A 61 -5.72 -2.45 -31.42
CA ASN A 61 -4.67 -3.46 -31.37
C ASN A 61 -4.97 -4.67 -32.28
N VAL A 62 -3.91 -5.32 -32.78
CA VAL A 62 -3.98 -6.62 -33.48
C VAL A 62 -2.95 -7.55 -32.85
N LEU A 63 -3.41 -8.69 -32.34
CA LEU A 63 -2.57 -9.74 -31.79
C LEU A 63 -2.60 -10.97 -32.70
N ALA A 64 -1.42 -11.43 -33.13
CA ALA A 64 -1.31 -12.60 -34.00
C ALA A 64 -0.20 -13.54 -33.52
N GLU A 65 -0.37 -14.84 -33.83
CA GLU A 65 0.62 -15.88 -33.59
C GLU A 65 1.11 -16.52 -34.88
N PHE A 66 2.36 -17.00 -34.86
CA PHE A 66 3.02 -17.65 -35.97
C PHE A 66 3.82 -18.87 -35.52
N ALA A 67 3.78 -19.93 -36.27
CA ALA A 67 4.66 -21.09 -36.01
C ALA A 67 6.15 -20.79 -36.27
N SER A 68 6.44 -19.74 -37.04
CA SER A 68 7.82 -19.31 -37.40
C SER A 68 8.03 -17.86 -37.03
N VAL A 69 9.08 -17.58 -36.23
CA VAL A 69 9.48 -16.20 -35.90
C VAL A 69 9.97 -15.43 -37.14
N VAL A 70 10.52 -16.11 -38.13
CA VAL A 70 10.95 -15.49 -39.39
C VAL A 70 9.74 -14.96 -40.16
N ASP A 71 8.65 -15.73 -40.18
CA ASP A 71 7.40 -15.35 -40.87
C ASP A 71 6.71 -14.20 -40.09
N ALA A 72 6.72 -14.24 -38.76
CA ALA A 72 6.20 -13.15 -37.93
C ALA A 72 6.93 -11.82 -38.19
N VAL A 73 8.26 -11.85 -38.27
CA VAL A 73 9.06 -10.64 -38.52
C VAL A 73 8.93 -10.17 -39.98
N ARG A 74 8.82 -11.07 -40.97
CA ARG A 74 8.50 -10.69 -42.33
C ARG A 74 7.14 -10.00 -42.42
N CYS A 75 6.13 -10.58 -41.81
CA CYS A 75 4.80 -9.98 -41.71
C CYS A 75 4.87 -8.57 -41.11
N ALA A 76 5.61 -8.38 -40.00
CA ALA A 76 5.78 -7.08 -39.36
C ALA A 76 6.41 -6.04 -40.31
N VAL A 77 7.46 -6.41 -41.04
CA VAL A 77 8.15 -5.53 -42.01
C VAL A 77 7.21 -5.15 -43.14
N GLU A 78 6.50 -6.12 -43.72
CA GLU A 78 5.61 -5.90 -44.83
C GLU A 78 4.36 -5.08 -44.42
N THR A 79 3.89 -5.28 -43.18
CA THR A 79 2.84 -4.47 -42.57
C THR A 79 3.25 -2.99 -42.49
N GLN A 80 4.43 -2.67 -41.96
CA GLN A 80 4.89 -1.29 -41.88
C GLN A 80 5.07 -0.66 -43.28
N LYS A 81 5.57 -1.41 -44.24
CA LYS A 81 5.74 -0.93 -45.61
C LYS A 81 4.35 -0.64 -46.26
N GLN A 82 3.41 -1.55 -46.15
CA GLN A 82 2.09 -1.39 -46.77
C GLN A 82 1.29 -0.25 -46.11
N ILE A 83 1.40 -0.07 -44.79
CA ILE A 83 0.78 1.04 -44.08
C ILE A 83 1.42 2.38 -44.48
N ALA A 84 2.77 2.44 -44.61
CA ALA A 84 3.45 3.63 -45.09
C ALA A 84 3.02 4.04 -46.48
N GLU A 85 2.88 3.07 -47.42
CA GLU A 85 2.38 3.30 -48.76
C GLU A 85 0.94 3.87 -48.75
N ARG A 86 0.03 3.27 -47.99
CA ARG A 86 -1.37 3.74 -47.84
C ARG A 86 -1.46 5.14 -47.20
N ASN A 87 -0.54 5.49 -46.31
CA ASN A 87 -0.49 6.82 -45.70
C ASN A 87 0.00 7.89 -46.67
N THR A 88 0.62 7.56 -47.79
CA THR A 88 1.18 8.55 -48.73
C THR A 88 0.12 9.51 -49.27
N ASP A 89 -1.07 9.02 -49.55
CA ASP A 89 -2.19 9.78 -50.11
C ASP A 89 -3.00 10.54 -49.02
N LEU A 90 -2.68 10.33 -47.72
CA LEU A 90 -3.39 10.97 -46.61
C LEU A 90 -2.65 12.19 -46.10
N PRO A 91 -3.36 13.27 -45.75
CA PRO A 91 -2.76 14.40 -45.04
C PRO A 91 -2.19 13.97 -43.70
N GLU A 92 -1.13 14.61 -43.23
CA GLU A 92 -0.34 14.15 -42.08
C GLU A 92 -1.15 13.98 -40.79
N ASN A 93 -2.13 14.85 -40.56
CA ASN A 93 -3.03 14.80 -39.41
C ASN A 93 -4.02 13.61 -39.46
N ARG A 94 -4.16 12.93 -40.59
CA ARG A 94 -5.02 11.77 -40.79
C ARG A 94 -4.26 10.45 -40.97
N ARG A 95 -2.91 10.50 -41.01
CA ARG A 95 -2.07 9.30 -41.13
C ARG A 95 -2.14 8.49 -39.86
N MET A 96 -2.45 7.20 -40.02
CA MET A 96 -2.45 6.23 -38.92
C MET A 96 -1.18 5.38 -39.02
N ARG A 97 -0.38 5.38 -37.97
CA ARG A 97 0.89 4.63 -37.90
C ARG A 97 0.76 3.57 -36.85
N PHE A 98 1.37 2.41 -37.05
CA PHE A 98 1.38 1.34 -36.07
C PHE A 98 2.76 1.18 -35.42
N ARG A 99 2.77 0.74 -34.17
CA ARG A 99 3.95 0.20 -33.48
C ARG A 99 3.82 -1.30 -33.51
N ILE A 100 4.92 -2.03 -33.73
CA ILE A 100 4.88 -3.48 -33.77
C ILE A 100 5.95 -4.06 -32.84
N GLY A 101 5.53 -5.03 -32.00
CA GLY A 101 6.39 -5.84 -31.15
C GLY A 101 6.37 -7.30 -31.58
N VAL A 102 7.53 -7.96 -31.73
CA VAL A 102 7.60 -9.39 -32.02
C VAL A 102 8.43 -10.12 -30.98
N ASN A 103 7.85 -11.17 -30.40
CA ASN A 103 8.51 -12.01 -29.41
C ASN A 103 8.41 -13.50 -29.78
N LEU A 104 9.40 -14.29 -29.40
CA LEU A 104 9.33 -15.76 -29.42
C LEU A 104 9.29 -16.24 -27.97
N GLY A 105 8.21 -16.86 -27.54
CA GLY A 105 8.01 -17.28 -26.15
C GLY A 105 6.89 -18.30 -25.96
N ASP A 106 6.80 -18.83 -24.75
CA ASP A 106 5.78 -19.79 -24.36
C ASP A 106 4.42 -19.11 -24.14
N ILE A 107 3.38 -19.76 -24.62
CA ILE A 107 1.99 -19.36 -24.42
C ILE A 107 1.13 -20.54 -23.98
N VAL A 108 -0.02 -20.19 -23.40
CA VAL A 108 -1.16 -21.09 -23.21
C VAL A 108 -2.18 -20.80 -24.30
N ASP A 109 -2.56 -21.82 -25.06
CA ASP A 109 -3.52 -21.75 -26.17
C ASP A 109 -4.89 -22.28 -25.70
N GLU A 110 -5.90 -21.42 -25.72
CA GLU A 110 -7.31 -21.77 -25.40
C GLU A 110 -8.22 -21.71 -26.65
N GLY A 111 -7.68 -21.95 -27.80
CA GLY A 111 -8.40 -21.93 -29.06
C GLY A 111 -8.48 -20.54 -29.67
N ASP A 112 -9.42 -19.70 -29.25
CA ASP A 112 -9.60 -18.35 -29.81
C ASP A 112 -8.74 -17.29 -29.11
N ARG A 113 -8.07 -17.63 -27.98
CA ARG A 113 -7.23 -16.72 -27.21
C ARG A 113 -5.90 -17.36 -26.81
N ILE A 114 -4.90 -16.52 -26.66
CA ILE A 114 -3.57 -16.91 -26.15
C ILE A 114 -3.19 -16.09 -24.93
N TYR A 115 -2.53 -16.73 -23.96
CA TYR A 115 -2.11 -16.10 -22.71
C TYR A 115 -0.66 -16.47 -22.38
N GLY A 116 -0.03 -15.71 -21.49
CA GLY A 116 1.28 -16.01 -20.91
C GLY A 116 2.32 -14.92 -21.14
N ASP A 117 3.51 -15.16 -20.60
CA ASP A 117 4.60 -14.20 -20.60
C ASP A 117 5.03 -13.81 -22.02
N GLY A 118 4.92 -14.74 -22.98
CA GLY A 118 5.21 -14.48 -24.39
C GLY A 118 4.38 -13.34 -24.98
N VAL A 119 3.08 -13.27 -24.64
CA VAL A 119 2.16 -12.21 -25.09
C VAL A 119 2.50 -10.88 -24.43
N ASN A 120 2.75 -10.89 -23.12
CA ASN A 120 3.11 -9.70 -22.36
C ASN A 120 4.41 -9.05 -22.86
N ILE A 121 5.40 -9.87 -23.25
CA ILE A 121 6.65 -9.38 -23.82
C ILE A 121 6.37 -8.73 -25.20
N ALA A 122 5.57 -9.35 -26.07
CA ALA A 122 5.25 -8.80 -27.38
C ALA A 122 4.56 -7.44 -27.28
N ALA A 123 3.56 -7.29 -26.41
CA ALA A 123 2.88 -6.02 -26.14
C ALA A 123 3.85 -4.95 -25.57
N ARG A 124 4.78 -5.35 -24.71
CA ARG A 124 5.79 -4.41 -24.19
C ARG A 124 6.78 -3.97 -25.27
N LEU A 125 7.22 -4.85 -26.15
CA LEU A 125 8.08 -4.53 -27.30
C LEU A 125 7.38 -3.57 -28.26
N GLU A 126 6.10 -3.77 -28.52
CA GLU A 126 5.25 -2.88 -29.29
C GLU A 126 5.26 -1.48 -28.67
N SER A 127 5.00 -1.33 -27.37
CA SER A 127 4.98 -0.03 -26.69
C SER A 127 6.33 0.70 -26.69
N LEU A 128 7.47 0.00 -26.89
CA LEU A 128 8.82 0.54 -27.01
C LEU A 128 9.21 0.89 -28.45
N ALA A 129 8.41 0.47 -29.42
CA ALA A 129 8.63 0.82 -30.82
C ALA A 129 8.20 2.26 -31.10
N GLU A 130 8.90 2.92 -32.02
CA GLU A 130 8.51 4.22 -32.54
C GLU A 130 7.33 4.07 -33.51
N ALA A 131 6.58 5.16 -33.74
CA ALA A 131 5.49 5.16 -34.71
C ALA A 131 5.98 4.75 -36.10
N GLY A 132 5.50 3.66 -36.66
CA GLY A 132 6.00 3.05 -37.88
C GLY A 132 7.20 2.12 -37.69
N GLY A 133 7.63 1.86 -36.44
CA GLY A 133 8.78 1.04 -36.12
C GLY A 133 8.43 -0.37 -35.64
N ILE A 134 9.45 -1.22 -35.53
CA ILE A 134 9.38 -2.61 -35.07
C ILE A 134 10.44 -2.85 -33.99
N CYS A 135 10.02 -3.41 -32.85
CA CYS A 135 10.90 -3.92 -31.82
C CYS A 135 10.80 -5.44 -31.71
N ILE A 136 11.91 -6.13 -31.57
CA ILE A 136 11.93 -7.58 -31.40
C ILE A 136 12.70 -7.99 -30.14
N SER A 137 12.30 -9.09 -29.51
CA SER A 137 13.04 -9.65 -28.38
C SER A 137 14.39 -10.24 -28.79
N GLY A 138 15.31 -10.40 -27.85
CA GLY A 138 16.58 -11.09 -28.08
C GLY A 138 16.39 -12.53 -28.57
N THR A 139 15.39 -13.24 -28.05
CA THR A 139 15.03 -14.59 -28.52
C THR A 139 14.58 -14.57 -29.98
N ALA A 140 13.76 -13.62 -30.39
CA ALA A 140 13.36 -13.46 -31.79
C ALA A 140 14.56 -13.06 -32.66
N PHE A 141 15.40 -12.10 -32.22
CA PHE A 141 16.61 -11.67 -32.92
C PHE A 141 17.56 -12.82 -33.20
N ASP A 142 17.87 -13.67 -32.21
CA ASP A 142 18.77 -14.79 -32.38
C ASP A 142 18.34 -15.79 -33.46
N HIS A 143 17.01 -15.87 -33.72
CA HIS A 143 16.44 -16.74 -34.75
C HIS A 143 16.34 -16.10 -36.14
N VAL A 144 16.23 -14.76 -36.22
CA VAL A 144 16.06 -14.06 -37.52
C VAL A 144 17.35 -13.43 -38.07
N LYS A 145 18.39 -13.30 -37.24
CA LYS A 145 19.68 -12.75 -37.61
C LYS A 145 20.27 -13.47 -38.83
N GLY A 146 20.58 -12.72 -39.87
CA GLY A 146 21.14 -13.25 -41.12
C GLY A 146 20.16 -13.99 -42.03
N LYS A 147 18.83 -13.99 -41.68
CA LYS A 147 17.79 -14.61 -42.52
C LYS A 147 16.86 -13.57 -43.17
N LEU A 148 16.99 -12.32 -42.80
CA LEU A 148 16.20 -11.20 -43.31
C LEU A 148 17.12 -10.07 -43.77
N GLU A 149 16.71 -9.38 -44.85
CA GLU A 149 17.44 -8.23 -45.41
C GLU A 149 17.07 -6.94 -44.71
N VAL A 150 17.39 -6.86 -43.39
CA VAL A 150 17.13 -5.70 -42.53
C VAL A 150 18.33 -5.46 -41.62
N GLY A 151 18.42 -4.25 -41.06
CA GLY A 151 19.38 -3.92 -40.02
C GLY A 151 18.76 -4.02 -38.61
N TYR A 152 19.64 -4.07 -37.60
CA TYR A 152 19.22 -4.15 -36.20
C TYR A 152 20.03 -3.17 -35.35
N LYS A 153 19.37 -2.51 -34.41
CA LYS A 153 20.02 -1.67 -33.41
C LYS A 153 19.72 -2.25 -32.03
N TYR A 154 20.76 -2.63 -31.30
CA TYR A 154 20.61 -3.08 -29.90
C TYR A 154 20.12 -1.91 -29.04
N PHE A 155 19.01 -2.10 -28.35
CA PHE A 155 18.35 -1.07 -27.54
C PHE A 155 18.58 -1.28 -26.03
N GLY A 156 19.32 -2.34 -25.65
CA GLY A 156 19.59 -2.68 -24.26
C GLY A 156 18.74 -3.80 -23.73
N GLU A 157 18.87 -4.03 -22.43
CA GLU A 157 18.05 -4.98 -21.67
C GLU A 157 17.01 -4.18 -20.89
N GLN A 158 15.76 -4.67 -20.89
CA GLN A 158 14.65 -4.05 -20.20
C GLN A 158 14.00 -5.05 -19.25
N ASN A 159 13.67 -4.58 -18.04
CA ASN A 159 12.87 -5.36 -17.12
C ASN A 159 11.40 -5.28 -17.57
N VAL A 160 10.84 -6.42 -17.87
CA VAL A 160 9.42 -6.57 -18.20
C VAL A 160 8.68 -7.02 -16.95
N LYS A 161 7.59 -6.34 -16.60
CA LYS A 161 6.78 -6.65 -15.41
C LYS A 161 6.42 -8.15 -15.39
N ASN A 162 6.62 -8.81 -14.26
CA ASN A 162 6.39 -10.23 -14.01
C ASN A 162 7.35 -11.21 -14.72
N ILE A 163 8.42 -10.74 -15.36
CA ILE A 163 9.46 -11.58 -15.98
C ILE A 163 10.72 -11.47 -15.16
N LYS A 164 11.24 -12.62 -14.69
CA LYS A 164 12.40 -12.67 -13.77
C LYS A 164 13.71 -12.20 -14.40
N GLU A 165 13.88 -12.38 -15.69
CA GLU A 165 15.13 -12.04 -16.39
C GLU A 165 14.89 -10.85 -17.33
N PRO A 166 15.87 -9.89 -17.42
CA PRO A 166 15.77 -8.78 -18.35
C PRO A 166 15.70 -9.27 -19.80
N VAL A 167 14.80 -8.67 -20.59
CA VAL A 167 14.63 -9.01 -21.99
C VAL A 167 15.55 -8.13 -22.85
N ARG A 168 16.42 -8.74 -23.65
CA ARG A 168 17.21 -8.04 -24.67
C ARG A 168 16.28 -7.53 -25.77
N ILE A 169 16.44 -6.27 -26.17
CA ILE A 169 15.57 -5.62 -27.17
C ILE A 169 16.41 -5.12 -28.34
N TYR A 170 15.88 -5.35 -29.53
CA TYR A 170 16.45 -4.85 -30.77
C TYR A 170 15.40 -4.05 -31.55
N LYS A 171 15.72 -2.81 -31.96
CA LYS A 171 14.94 -2.05 -32.93
C LYS A 171 15.36 -2.48 -34.34
N MET A 172 14.40 -2.72 -35.21
CA MET A 172 14.65 -3.01 -36.61
C MET A 172 14.90 -1.72 -37.38
N LEU A 173 15.89 -1.74 -38.26
CA LEU A 173 16.22 -0.67 -39.18
C LEU A 173 15.69 -1.06 -40.55
N LEU A 174 14.65 -0.34 -41.00
CA LEU A 174 13.91 -0.64 -42.23
C LEU A 174 14.48 0.07 -43.46
N ASP A 175 15.50 0.94 -43.28
CA ASP A 175 16.17 1.63 -44.39
C ASP A 175 17.01 0.62 -45.20
N PRO A 176 16.88 0.55 -46.54
CA PRO A 176 17.69 -0.32 -47.40
C PRO A 176 19.21 -0.15 -47.22
N ASN A 177 19.67 1.05 -46.79
CA ASN A 177 21.08 1.31 -46.53
C ASN A 177 21.61 0.65 -45.23
N ASP A 178 20.72 0.16 -44.38
CA ASP A 178 21.05 -0.45 -43.10
C ASP A 178 20.98 -1.99 -43.12
N VAL A 179 20.70 -2.59 -44.26
CA VAL A 179 20.64 -4.04 -44.43
C VAL A 179 21.93 -4.69 -43.94
N GLY A 180 21.80 -5.71 -43.06
CA GLY A 180 22.93 -6.46 -42.49
C GLY A 180 23.72 -5.74 -41.40
N LYS A 181 23.42 -4.49 -41.07
CA LYS A 181 24.11 -3.76 -39.97
C LYS A 181 23.54 -4.20 -38.62
N ILE A 182 24.42 -4.43 -37.65
CA ILE A 182 24.07 -4.60 -36.24
C ILE A 182 24.79 -3.50 -35.45
N ILE A 183 24.04 -2.53 -34.96
CA ILE A 183 24.56 -1.36 -34.28
C ILE A 183 24.43 -1.56 -32.76
N GLY A 184 25.50 -1.30 -31.99
CA GLY A 184 25.48 -1.23 -30.53
C GLY A 184 25.84 -2.53 -29.80
N GLU A 185 26.11 -3.65 -30.50
CA GLU A 185 26.60 -4.88 -29.88
C GLU A 185 28.13 -4.78 -29.62
N LYS A 186 28.54 -4.77 -28.33
CA LYS A 186 29.97 -4.81 -27.96
C LYS A 186 30.51 -6.21 -28.17
N LYS A 187 31.32 -6.42 -29.24
CA LYS A 187 32.09 -7.64 -29.42
C LYS A 187 33.22 -7.69 -28.38
N SER A 188 33.23 -8.69 -27.51
CA SER A 188 34.35 -9.01 -26.63
C SER A 188 35.51 -9.58 -27.45
N ARG A 189 36.68 -8.90 -27.49
CA ARG A 189 37.93 -9.44 -28.03
C ARG A 189 38.68 -10.23 -26.94
N PRO A 190 39.14 -11.45 -27.19
CA PRO A 190 40.00 -12.18 -26.25
C PRO A 190 41.47 -11.75 -26.42
N GLY A 191 42.06 -11.21 -25.37
CA GLY A 191 43.51 -11.03 -25.34
C GLY A 191 43.98 -9.76 -24.62
N GLN A 192 43.97 -9.79 -23.27
CA GLN A 192 44.90 -9.04 -22.40
C GLN A 192 44.54 -9.31 -20.92
N ARG A 193 44.52 -10.58 -20.51
CA ARG A 193 43.82 -11.04 -19.29
C ARG A 193 44.66 -11.10 -18.00
N ARG A 194 45.89 -10.59 -17.96
CA ARG A 194 46.70 -10.69 -16.73
C ARG A 194 46.98 -9.37 -16.01
N TRP A 195 47.17 -8.27 -16.70
CA TRP A 195 47.40 -6.96 -16.07
C TRP A 195 46.11 -6.21 -15.73
N THR A 196 45.02 -6.45 -16.48
CA THR A 196 43.71 -5.87 -16.20
C THR A 196 43.04 -6.49 -14.98
N ILE A 197 43.31 -7.77 -14.65
CA ILE A 197 42.74 -8.41 -13.45
C ILE A 197 43.28 -7.77 -12.17
N LEU A 198 44.57 -7.47 -12.08
CA LEU A 198 45.15 -6.80 -10.90
C LEU A 198 44.68 -5.34 -10.75
N ALA A 199 44.56 -4.61 -11.86
CA ALA A 199 44.04 -3.23 -11.84
C ALA A 199 42.54 -3.19 -11.55
N VAL A 200 41.77 -4.13 -12.08
CA VAL A 200 40.32 -4.25 -11.82
C VAL A 200 40.06 -4.70 -10.38
N THR A 201 40.89 -5.61 -9.82
CA THR A 201 40.72 -6.03 -8.42
C THR A 201 41.06 -4.90 -7.44
N ALA A 202 42.13 -4.13 -7.71
CA ALA A 202 42.45 -2.94 -6.91
C ALA A 202 41.37 -1.85 -7.05
N MET A 203 40.84 -1.62 -8.25
CA MET A 203 39.74 -0.68 -8.51
C MET A 203 38.43 -1.16 -7.90
N LEU A 204 38.15 -2.46 -7.92
CA LEU A 204 36.96 -3.04 -7.25
C LEU A 204 37.05 -2.94 -5.72
N ILE A 205 38.24 -3.08 -5.13
CA ILE A 205 38.45 -2.87 -3.69
C ILE A 205 38.31 -1.39 -3.33
N LEU A 206 38.79 -0.46 -4.16
CA LEU A 206 38.59 0.98 -3.97
C LEU A 206 37.16 1.39 -4.22
N LEU A 207 36.48 0.83 -5.22
CA LEU A 207 35.06 1.06 -5.49
C LEU A 207 34.17 0.41 -4.42
N ALA A 208 34.51 -0.77 -3.91
CA ALA A 208 33.83 -1.40 -2.79
C ALA A 208 34.04 -0.61 -1.49
N GLY A 209 35.23 -0.06 -1.25
CA GLY A 209 35.52 0.86 -0.15
C GLY A 209 34.74 2.17 -0.29
N ALA A 210 34.80 2.81 -1.46
CA ALA A 210 34.04 4.02 -1.76
C ALA A 210 32.52 3.77 -1.74
N PHE A 211 32.05 2.61 -2.24
CA PHE A 211 30.66 2.20 -2.19
C PHE A 211 30.19 1.86 -0.76
N SER A 212 31.07 1.28 0.07
CA SER A 212 30.77 1.06 1.49
C SER A 212 30.74 2.37 2.27
N ILE A 213 31.65 3.31 1.97
CA ILE A 213 31.65 4.66 2.53
C ILE A 213 30.43 5.46 2.02
N TRP A 214 30.12 5.37 0.71
CA TRP A 214 28.92 5.96 0.14
C TRP A 214 27.64 5.37 0.76
N ASN A 215 27.55 4.04 0.89
CA ASN A 215 26.43 3.37 1.57
C ASN A 215 26.34 3.75 3.05
N TYR A 216 27.47 3.94 3.73
CA TYR A 216 27.49 4.32 5.13
C TYR A 216 27.08 5.79 5.35
N TYR A 217 27.49 6.71 4.46
CA TYR A 217 27.26 8.14 4.61
C TYR A 217 26.08 8.71 3.80
N PHE A 218 25.70 8.08 2.69
CA PHE A 218 24.72 8.63 1.75
C PHE A 218 23.51 7.74 1.45
N ARG A 219 23.47 6.51 1.92
CA ARG A 219 22.17 5.84 1.99
C ARG A 219 21.36 6.50 3.09
N SER A 220 20.48 7.40 2.70
CA SER A 220 19.18 7.47 3.37
C SER A 220 18.70 6.04 3.50
N PRO A 221 18.27 5.58 4.70
CA PRO A 221 17.74 4.24 4.81
C PRO A 221 16.70 4.10 3.70
N ALA A 222 17.00 3.24 2.71
CA ALA A 222 15.98 2.79 1.81
C ALA A 222 14.85 2.40 2.77
N LYS A 223 13.66 2.99 2.60
CA LYS A 223 12.45 2.43 3.19
C LYS A 223 12.58 0.94 2.85
N GLU A 224 12.87 0.10 3.84
CA GLU A 224 12.59 -1.30 3.73
C GLU A 224 11.08 -1.35 3.56
N ASN A 225 10.67 -1.17 2.32
CA ASN A 225 9.43 -1.74 1.87
C ASN A 225 9.68 -3.22 2.11
N ILE A 226 9.14 -3.72 3.21
CA ILE A 226 8.71 -5.10 3.24
C ILE A 226 7.83 -5.16 2.01
N ALA A 227 8.38 -5.63 0.89
CA ALA A 227 7.61 -6.03 -0.27
C ALA A 227 6.82 -7.25 0.21
N THR A 228 5.80 -6.97 0.98
CA THR A 228 4.81 -7.94 1.37
C THR A 228 4.18 -8.39 0.06
N ALA A 229 4.36 -9.67 -0.26
CA ALA A 229 3.54 -10.32 -1.26
C ALA A 229 2.11 -9.78 -1.08
N LEU A 230 1.47 -9.36 -2.18
CA LEU A 230 0.08 -8.89 -2.12
C LEU A 230 -0.71 -9.94 -1.32
N PRO A 231 -1.49 -9.52 -0.32
CA PRO A 231 -2.22 -10.47 0.52
C PRO A 231 -3.09 -11.36 -0.36
N GLU A 232 -3.28 -12.62 0.04
CA GLU A 232 -4.23 -13.53 -0.60
C GLU A 232 -5.67 -12.98 -0.56
N LYS A 233 -5.98 -12.16 0.45
CA LYS A 233 -7.25 -11.45 0.59
C LYS A 233 -7.25 -10.13 -0.17
N PRO A 234 -8.39 -9.68 -0.69
CA PRO A 234 -8.53 -8.33 -1.24
C PRO A 234 -8.04 -7.27 -0.25
N SER A 235 -7.18 -6.36 -0.71
CA SER A 235 -6.59 -5.31 0.13
C SER A 235 -6.89 -3.94 -0.46
N ILE A 236 -7.44 -3.03 0.36
CA ILE A 236 -7.94 -1.73 -0.08
C ILE A 236 -7.44 -0.59 0.80
N ALA A 237 -7.12 0.54 0.16
CA ALA A 237 -6.98 1.84 0.79
C ALA A 237 -8.10 2.76 0.30
N VAL A 238 -8.82 3.38 1.21
CA VAL A 238 -9.82 4.41 0.92
C VAL A 238 -9.15 5.76 1.14
N LEU A 239 -8.84 6.48 0.07
CA LEU A 239 -8.23 7.81 0.18
C LEU A 239 -9.25 8.82 0.72
N PRO A 240 -8.78 9.88 1.42
CA PRO A 240 -9.65 10.96 1.81
C PRO A 240 -10.38 11.54 0.59
N PHE A 241 -11.69 11.63 0.68
CA PHE A 241 -12.50 12.21 -0.38
C PHE A 241 -12.22 13.71 -0.50
N ASP A 242 -12.16 14.22 -1.71
CA ASP A 242 -11.94 15.65 -1.96
C ASP A 242 -13.22 16.46 -1.67
N ASN A 243 -13.09 17.56 -0.93
CA ASN A 243 -14.18 18.51 -0.76
C ASN A 243 -14.25 19.48 -1.94
N LEU A 244 -15.21 19.29 -2.83
CA LEU A 244 -15.47 20.15 -3.99
C LEU A 244 -16.58 21.17 -3.74
N SER A 245 -16.98 21.40 -2.49
CA SER A 245 -18.07 22.35 -2.13
C SER A 245 -17.62 23.81 -2.21
N GLY A 246 -16.30 24.08 -2.22
CA GLY A 246 -15.75 25.43 -2.19
C GLY A 246 -15.79 26.10 -0.80
N ASP A 247 -16.19 25.37 0.23
CA ASP A 247 -16.27 25.82 1.62
C ASP A 247 -15.45 24.87 2.51
N PRO A 248 -14.29 25.33 3.05
CA PRO A 248 -13.44 24.51 3.92
C PRO A 248 -14.16 24.04 5.20
N ASP A 249 -15.17 24.76 5.67
CA ASP A 249 -15.94 24.34 6.84
C ASP A 249 -16.73 23.05 6.62
N GLN A 250 -16.79 22.56 5.36
CA GLN A 250 -17.44 21.30 4.98
C GLN A 250 -16.47 20.13 4.78
N ASP A 251 -15.17 20.30 5.01
CA ASP A 251 -14.17 19.22 4.91
C ASP A 251 -14.55 18.01 5.78
N PHE A 252 -15.20 18.24 6.92
CA PHE A 252 -15.66 17.17 7.79
C PHE A 252 -16.64 16.20 7.12
N LEU A 253 -17.38 16.64 6.08
CA LEU A 253 -18.28 15.74 5.33
C LEU A 253 -17.46 14.74 4.51
N ALA A 254 -16.43 15.20 3.83
CA ALA A 254 -15.53 14.36 3.05
C ALA A 254 -14.74 13.41 3.95
N ASP A 255 -14.17 13.92 5.04
CA ASP A 255 -13.44 13.13 6.03
C ASP A 255 -14.34 12.08 6.68
N GLY A 256 -15.58 12.45 7.04
CA GLY A 256 -16.52 11.55 7.69
C GLY A 256 -17.07 10.46 6.77
N ILE A 257 -17.31 10.76 5.48
CA ILE A 257 -17.65 9.72 4.49
C ILE A 257 -16.51 8.72 4.36
N THR A 258 -15.27 9.21 4.22
CA THR A 258 -14.08 8.37 4.13
C THR A 258 -13.97 7.45 5.33
N GLU A 259 -14.10 8.00 6.55
CA GLU A 259 -14.06 7.25 7.81
C GLU A 259 -15.14 6.17 7.87
N ASN A 260 -16.39 6.54 7.55
CA ASN A 260 -17.51 5.58 7.59
C ASN A 260 -17.33 4.44 6.60
N ILE A 261 -16.82 4.71 5.39
CA ILE A 261 -16.51 3.67 4.40
C ILE A 261 -15.38 2.75 4.90
N ILE A 262 -14.30 3.32 5.46
CA ILE A 262 -13.21 2.54 6.08
C ILE A 262 -13.78 1.63 7.17
N THR A 263 -14.56 2.20 8.09
CA THR A 263 -15.17 1.47 9.21
C THR A 263 -16.10 0.36 8.71
N ALA A 264 -16.94 0.64 7.73
CA ALA A 264 -17.87 -0.35 7.17
C ALA A 264 -17.13 -1.50 6.47
N LEU A 265 -16.13 -1.19 5.64
CA LEU A 265 -15.29 -2.20 4.98
C LEU A 265 -14.47 -3.02 5.98
N SER A 266 -14.02 -2.41 7.08
CA SER A 266 -13.25 -3.09 8.14
C SER A 266 -14.05 -4.16 8.89
N LYS A 267 -15.39 -4.13 8.80
CA LYS A 267 -16.27 -5.17 9.35
C LYS A 267 -16.32 -6.43 8.48
N ILE A 268 -15.73 -6.39 7.28
CA ILE A 268 -15.69 -7.53 6.34
C ILE A 268 -14.43 -8.35 6.61
N PRO A 269 -14.54 -9.59 7.14
CA PRO A 269 -13.35 -10.38 7.57
C PRO A 269 -12.42 -10.77 6.42
N GLU A 270 -12.95 -10.88 5.19
CA GLU A 270 -12.21 -11.27 3.98
C GLU A 270 -11.41 -10.11 3.38
N MET A 271 -11.57 -8.88 3.88
CA MET A 271 -10.87 -7.70 3.36
C MET A 271 -9.77 -7.24 4.30
N LEU A 272 -8.65 -6.79 3.73
CA LEU A 272 -7.63 -6.05 4.43
C LEU A 272 -7.83 -4.56 4.10
N VAL A 273 -8.25 -3.78 5.09
CA VAL A 273 -8.52 -2.35 4.94
C VAL A 273 -7.43 -1.54 5.65
N ILE A 274 -6.81 -0.62 4.94
CA ILE A 274 -5.78 0.26 5.54
C ILE A 274 -6.45 1.27 6.46
N SER A 275 -5.84 1.48 7.62
CA SER A 275 -6.34 2.40 8.64
C SER A 275 -6.41 3.85 8.13
N ARG A 276 -7.38 4.59 8.69
CA ARG A 276 -7.60 6.00 8.42
C ARG A 276 -6.31 6.83 8.48
N ASN A 277 -5.54 6.68 9.55
CA ASN A 277 -4.37 7.51 9.79
C ASN A 277 -3.29 7.35 8.71
N SER A 278 -3.16 6.15 8.12
CA SER A 278 -2.26 5.94 7.00
C SER A 278 -2.75 6.62 5.72
N VAL A 279 -4.03 6.52 5.40
CA VAL A 279 -4.56 7.10 4.15
C VAL A 279 -4.69 8.62 4.23
N PHE A 280 -4.95 9.18 5.40
CA PHE A 280 -5.04 10.64 5.61
C PHE A 280 -3.69 11.36 5.47
N THR A 281 -2.57 10.65 5.46
CA THR A 281 -1.28 11.24 5.11
C THR A 281 -1.23 11.70 3.66
N TYR A 282 -2.16 11.25 2.82
CA TYR A 282 -2.30 11.64 1.41
C TYR A 282 -3.28 12.78 1.17
N LYS A 283 -4.00 13.25 2.21
CA LYS A 283 -4.96 14.34 2.08
C LYS A 283 -4.30 15.58 1.47
N ASP A 284 -4.98 16.19 0.49
CA ASP A 284 -4.53 17.40 -0.23
C ASP A 284 -3.18 17.26 -0.97
N LYS A 285 -2.77 16.03 -1.28
CA LYS A 285 -1.51 15.77 -2.00
C LYS A 285 -1.79 15.14 -3.36
N PRO A 286 -1.26 15.70 -4.45
CA PRO A 286 -1.31 15.04 -5.75
C PRO A 286 -0.42 13.79 -5.72
N ILE A 287 -1.02 12.62 -5.83
CA ILE A 287 -0.30 11.35 -5.80
C ILE A 287 -0.82 10.40 -6.88
N LYS A 288 0.07 9.55 -7.40
CA LYS A 288 -0.32 8.50 -8.33
C LYS A 288 -0.87 7.30 -7.57
N ILE A 289 -1.99 6.78 -8.01
CA ILE A 289 -2.65 5.60 -7.41
C ILE A 289 -1.71 4.41 -7.30
N GLN A 290 -0.88 4.18 -8.32
CA GLN A 290 0.14 3.12 -8.29
C GLN A 290 1.13 3.31 -7.13
N GLN A 291 1.53 4.55 -6.83
CA GLN A 291 2.42 4.85 -5.70
C GLN A 291 1.73 4.59 -4.37
N VAL A 292 0.45 4.96 -4.22
CA VAL A 292 -0.36 4.64 -3.02
C VAL A 292 -0.41 3.13 -2.80
N GLY A 293 -0.70 2.36 -3.87
CA GLY A 293 -0.74 0.90 -3.80
C GLY A 293 0.58 0.30 -3.34
N GLN A 294 1.72 0.84 -3.80
CA GLN A 294 3.05 0.41 -3.40
C GLN A 294 3.41 0.80 -1.96
N ASP A 295 3.15 2.06 -1.59
CA ASP A 295 3.49 2.59 -0.26
C ASP A 295 2.68 1.92 0.86
N LEU A 296 1.39 1.66 0.60
CA LEU A 296 0.49 1.01 1.55
C LEU A 296 0.42 -0.52 1.41
N GLY A 297 1.03 -1.07 0.35
CA GLY A 297 1.02 -2.50 0.06
C GLY A 297 -0.38 -3.04 -0.24
N VAL A 298 -1.25 -2.28 -0.90
CA VAL A 298 -2.60 -2.68 -1.27
C VAL A 298 -2.75 -2.84 -2.78
N ARG A 299 -3.69 -3.70 -3.16
CA ARG A 299 -4.02 -3.88 -4.56
C ARG A 299 -5.04 -2.85 -5.05
N PHE A 300 -6.01 -2.50 -4.21
CA PHE A 300 -7.11 -1.63 -4.62
C PHE A 300 -7.07 -0.30 -3.88
N VAL A 301 -7.45 0.76 -4.58
CA VAL A 301 -7.57 2.10 -4.01
C VAL A 301 -8.95 2.65 -4.39
N LEU A 302 -9.68 3.13 -3.39
CA LEU A 302 -10.88 3.93 -3.57
C LEU A 302 -10.49 5.39 -3.46
N GLU A 303 -10.84 6.18 -4.45
CA GLU A 303 -10.81 7.65 -4.38
C GLU A 303 -12.19 8.22 -4.65
N GLY A 304 -12.42 9.45 -4.25
CA GLY A 304 -13.71 10.07 -4.44
C GLY A 304 -13.73 11.55 -4.10
N SER A 305 -14.88 12.15 -4.31
CA SER A 305 -15.11 13.55 -3.97
C SER A 305 -16.54 13.77 -3.47
N ILE A 306 -16.73 14.81 -2.66
CA ILE A 306 -18.04 15.28 -2.23
C ILE A 306 -18.21 16.75 -2.60
N ARG A 307 -19.40 17.09 -3.08
CA ARG A 307 -19.81 18.47 -3.31
C ARG A 307 -21.18 18.67 -2.67
N LYS A 308 -21.25 19.54 -1.69
CA LYS A 308 -22.52 20.00 -1.10
C LYS A 308 -22.92 21.34 -1.68
N ALA A 309 -24.18 21.47 -2.06
CA ALA A 309 -24.81 22.73 -2.47
C ALA A 309 -26.22 22.77 -1.84
N ASP A 310 -26.44 23.71 -0.96
CA ASP A 310 -27.69 23.82 -0.17
C ASP A 310 -28.03 22.51 0.57
N ASN A 311 -29.16 21.89 0.27
CA ASN A 311 -29.60 20.60 0.82
C ASN A 311 -29.27 19.39 -0.07
N ARG A 312 -28.48 19.58 -1.15
CA ARG A 312 -28.07 18.52 -2.07
C ARG A 312 -26.61 18.15 -1.87
N VAL A 313 -26.32 16.89 -2.03
CA VAL A 313 -24.98 16.35 -2.01
C VAL A 313 -24.73 15.52 -3.27
N ARG A 314 -23.58 15.75 -3.88
CA ARG A 314 -23.03 14.90 -4.95
C ARG A 314 -21.81 14.18 -4.41
N VAL A 315 -21.83 12.87 -4.45
CA VAL A 315 -20.71 12.02 -4.07
C VAL A 315 -20.26 11.26 -5.30
N THR A 316 -18.97 11.29 -5.59
CA THR A 316 -18.35 10.48 -6.65
C THR A 316 -17.39 9.50 -6.01
N GLY A 317 -17.41 8.25 -6.43
CA GLY A 317 -16.48 7.21 -5.98
C GLY A 317 -15.91 6.44 -7.16
N GLN A 318 -14.63 6.06 -7.08
CA GLN A 318 -13.93 5.28 -8.08
C GLN A 318 -13.03 4.25 -7.42
N LEU A 319 -13.23 2.97 -7.75
CA LEU A 319 -12.40 1.87 -7.29
C LEU A 319 -11.41 1.48 -8.38
N ILE A 320 -10.12 1.53 -8.06
CA ILE A 320 -9.03 1.39 -9.02
C ILE A 320 -8.10 0.24 -8.59
N ASP A 321 -7.74 -0.66 -9.50
CA ASP A 321 -6.64 -1.59 -9.30
C ASP A 321 -5.31 -0.81 -9.41
N ALA A 322 -4.63 -0.64 -8.28
CA ALA A 322 -3.43 0.20 -8.20
C ALA A 322 -2.25 -0.33 -9.03
N ALA A 323 -2.26 -1.61 -9.38
CA ALA A 323 -1.20 -2.21 -10.19
C ALA A 323 -1.37 -1.93 -11.68
N THR A 324 -2.62 -1.90 -12.16
CA THR A 324 -2.97 -1.75 -13.57
C THR A 324 -3.54 -0.37 -13.91
N GLU A 325 -3.89 0.41 -12.89
CA GLU A 325 -4.62 1.69 -12.98
C GLU A 325 -5.98 1.54 -13.67
N HIS A 326 -6.53 0.30 -13.71
CA HIS A 326 -7.82 0.02 -14.29
C HIS A 326 -8.94 0.33 -13.30
N HIS A 327 -9.94 1.10 -13.74
CA HIS A 327 -11.13 1.38 -12.96
C HIS A 327 -12.06 0.16 -12.95
N LEU A 328 -12.22 -0.45 -11.78
CA LEU A 328 -13.12 -1.59 -11.59
C LEU A 328 -14.57 -1.12 -11.44
N TRP A 329 -14.74 0.07 -10.86
CA TRP A 329 -16.04 0.68 -10.64
C TRP A 329 -15.88 2.19 -10.53
N ALA A 330 -16.86 2.94 -11.08
CA ALA A 330 -16.93 4.40 -10.94
C ALA A 330 -18.40 4.83 -11.03
N GLU A 331 -18.89 5.54 -10.04
CA GLU A 331 -20.25 6.04 -9.99
C GLU A 331 -20.37 7.42 -9.35
N GLN A 332 -21.45 8.12 -9.68
CA GLN A 332 -21.82 9.41 -9.13
C GLN A 332 -23.22 9.34 -8.54
N TYR A 333 -23.36 9.80 -7.31
CA TYR A 333 -24.61 9.85 -6.56
C TYR A 333 -25.03 11.30 -6.35
N ASP A 334 -26.21 11.66 -6.84
CA ASP A 334 -26.87 12.95 -6.57
C ASP A 334 -28.07 12.70 -5.66
N ARG A 335 -27.99 13.13 -4.41
CA ARG A 335 -29.02 12.87 -3.37
C ARG A 335 -29.30 14.12 -2.53
N ASP A 336 -30.33 14.06 -1.73
CA ASP A 336 -30.52 15.01 -0.65
C ASP A 336 -29.53 14.74 0.48
N LEU A 337 -29.14 15.76 1.23
CA LEU A 337 -28.13 15.64 2.28
C LEU A 337 -28.54 14.62 3.36
N GLU A 338 -29.84 14.45 3.59
CA GLU A 338 -30.40 13.48 4.55
C GLU A 338 -30.12 12.03 4.13
N ASP A 339 -29.95 11.78 2.82
CA ASP A 339 -29.67 10.45 2.25
C ASP A 339 -28.17 10.10 2.23
N LEU A 340 -27.31 10.97 2.79
CA LEU A 340 -25.86 10.80 2.76
C LEU A 340 -25.40 9.43 3.26
N PHE A 341 -26.00 8.94 4.32
CA PHE A 341 -25.69 7.63 4.88
C PHE A 341 -26.11 6.48 3.95
N ALA A 342 -27.22 6.62 3.22
CA ALA A 342 -27.63 5.61 2.24
C ALA A 342 -26.60 5.53 1.09
N VAL A 343 -26.05 6.66 0.65
CA VAL A 343 -24.98 6.69 -0.36
C VAL A 343 -23.73 5.97 0.13
N GLN A 344 -23.34 6.15 1.40
CA GLN A 344 -22.20 5.43 1.97
C GLN A 344 -22.40 3.91 1.95
N ASP A 345 -23.60 3.44 2.30
CA ASP A 345 -23.93 2.02 2.24
C ASP A 345 -23.90 1.49 0.81
N GLU A 346 -24.45 2.22 -0.16
CA GLU A 346 -24.43 1.87 -1.57
C GLU A 346 -22.98 1.73 -2.05
N ILE A 347 -22.10 2.70 -1.79
CA ILE A 347 -20.67 2.67 -2.15
C ILE A 347 -19.99 1.43 -1.54
N THR A 348 -20.19 1.17 -0.25
CA THR A 348 -19.57 0.04 0.44
C THR A 348 -19.98 -1.30 -0.17
N MET A 349 -21.26 -1.46 -0.47
CA MET A 349 -21.79 -2.69 -1.10
C MET A 349 -21.27 -2.86 -2.53
N HIS A 350 -21.16 -1.79 -3.31
CA HIS A 350 -20.57 -1.84 -4.65
C HIS A 350 -19.10 -2.23 -4.61
N ILE A 351 -18.32 -1.73 -3.64
CA ILE A 351 -16.93 -2.12 -3.44
C ILE A 351 -16.82 -3.63 -3.15
N ALA A 352 -17.60 -4.15 -2.20
CA ALA A 352 -17.59 -5.56 -1.87
C ALA A 352 -17.92 -6.42 -3.11
N SER A 353 -18.95 -6.02 -3.88
CA SER A 353 -19.34 -6.69 -5.12
C SER A 353 -18.24 -6.64 -6.19
N ALA A 354 -17.65 -5.46 -6.42
CA ALA A 354 -16.58 -5.28 -7.41
C ALA A 354 -15.32 -6.08 -7.07
N LEU A 355 -15.06 -6.31 -5.79
CA LEU A 355 -13.96 -7.14 -5.29
C LEU A 355 -14.33 -8.62 -5.17
N GLN A 356 -15.53 -9.03 -5.61
CA GLN A 356 -16.04 -10.38 -5.57
C GLN A 356 -16.06 -10.99 -4.14
N VAL A 357 -16.31 -10.15 -3.14
CA VAL A 357 -16.50 -10.57 -1.76
C VAL A 357 -17.98 -10.87 -1.55
N GLU A 358 -18.30 -12.15 -1.33
CA GLU A 358 -19.66 -12.58 -1.01
C GLU A 358 -19.94 -12.31 0.46
N LEU A 359 -20.94 -11.49 0.74
CA LEU A 359 -21.37 -11.16 2.10
C LEU A 359 -22.62 -11.96 2.47
N THR A 360 -22.59 -12.61 3.60
CA THR A 360 -23.79 -13.19 4.23
C THR A 360 -24.79 -12.10 4.65
N ASP A 361 -26.06 -12.46 4.83
CA ASP A 361 -27.08 -11.50 5.29
C ASP A 361 -26.69 -10.82 6.61
N GLY A 362 -26.02 -11.58 7.52
CA GLY A 362 -25.52 -11.05 8.78
C GLY A 362 -24.40 -10.01 8.59
N GLU A 363 -23.46 -10.27 7.71
CA GLU A 363 -22.37 -9.34 7.39
C GLU A 363 -22.88 -8.10 6.68
N GLN A 364 -23.86 -8.24 5.76
CA GLN A 364 -24.52 -7.10 5.14
C GLN A 364 -25.23 -6.22 6.18
N ALA A 365 -25.90 -6.83 7.17
CA ALA A 365 -26.52 -6.11 8.26
C ALA A 365 -25.48 -5.39 9.14
N GLN A 366 -24.34 -6.03 9.43
CA GLN A 366 -23.24 -5.40 10.17
C GLN A 366 -22.61 -4.23 9.41
N VAL A 367 -22.38 -4.37 8.11
CA VAL A 367 -21.84 -3.30 7.25
C VAL A 367 -22.76 -2.08 7.25
N ARG A 368 -24.07 -2.30 7.16
CA ARG A 368 -25.11 -1.23 7.17
C ARG A 368 -25.45 -0.71 8.57
N HIS A 369 -24.92 -1.35 9.62
CA HIS A 369 -25.21 -0.93 10.98
C HIS A 369 -24.59 0.43 11.27
N ARG A 370 -25.42 1.38 11.71
CA ARG A 370 -25.05 2.77 12.02
C ARG A 370 -25.29 3.08 13.49
N SER A 371 -24.39 3.86 14.05
CA SER A 371 -24.54 4.30 15.45
C SER A 371 -25.45 5.52 15.62
N THR A 372 -25.77 6.24 14.53
CA THR A 372 -26.69 7.39 14.53
C THR A 372 -27.32 7.63 13.16
N ASN A 373 -28.53 8.16 13.14
CA ASN A 373 -29.17 8.74 11.95
C ASN A 373 -29.23 10.29 12.01
N ASN A 374 -28.72 10.90 13.08
CA ASN A 374 -28.67 12.34 13.23
C ASN A 374 -27.42 12.90 12.58
N LEU A 375 -27.53 13.49 11.38
CA LEU A 375 -26.44 14.03 10.61
C LEU A 375 -25.66 15.13 11.36
N GLN A 376 -26.33 15.94 12.17
CA GLN A 376 -25.71 17.01 12.94
C GLN A 376 -24.87 16.43 14.10
N ALA A 377 -25.43 15.44 14.82
CA ALA A 377 -24.68 14.71 15.86
C ALA A 377 -23.44 14.02 15.26
N TRP A 378 -23.61 13.36 14.12
CA TRP A 378 -22.51 12.74 13.38
C TRP A 378 -21.43 13.76 13.00
N ALA A 379 -21.81 14.93 12.47
CA ALA A 379 -20.86 15.97 12.09
C ALA A 379 -20.02 16.48 13.27
N TYR A 380 -20.64 16.67 14.44
CA TYR A 380 -19.91 17.04 15.65
C TYR A 380 -18.96 15.93 16.12
N ALA A 381 -19.41 14.68 16.08
CA ALA A 381 -18.60 13.54 16.52
C ALA A 381 -17.38 13.33 15.62
N VAL A 382 -17.52 13.41 14.27
CA VAL A 382 -16.39 13.31 13.33
C VAL A 382 -15.38 14.43 13.55
N LYS A 383 -15.83 15.67 13.75
CA LYS A 383 -14.92 16.79 14.09
C LYS A 383 -14.21 16.55 15.43
N GLY A 384 -14.93 16.03 16.42
CA GLY A 384 -14.37 15.68 17.73
C GLY A 384 -13.30 14.60 17.61
N TYR A 385 -13.58 13.55 16.85
CA TYR A 385 -12.64 12.45 16.61
C TYR A 385 -11.36 12.93 15.91
N SER A 386 -11.48 13.75 14.86
CA SER A 386 -10.33 14.32 14.15
C SER A 386 -9.42 15.17 15.05
N LEU A 387 -9.96 15.82 16.08
CA LEU A 387 -9.18 16.55 17.07
C LEU A 387 -8.53 15.60 18.11
N TYR A 388 -9.29 14.60 18.58
CA TYR A 388 -8.79 13.58 19.51
C TYR A 388 -7.51 12.90 18.98
N GLU A 389 -7.47 12.54 17.70
CA GLU A 389 -6.34 11.86 17.09
C GLU A 389 -5.03 12.65 17.08
N ARG A 390 -5.07 13.96 17.26
CA ARG A 390 -3.86 14.81 17.34
C ARG A 390 -3.12 14.66 18.66
N ILE A 391 -3.76 14.11 19.67
CA ILE A 391 -3.19 13.86 21.02
C ILE A 391 -2.44 15.10 21.55
N THR A 392 -3.09 16.25 21.53
CA THR A 392 -2.61 17.47 22.20
C THR A 392 -3.58 17.92 23.29
N LYS A 393 -3.07 18.60 24.32
CA LYS A 393 -3.91 19.08 25.42
C LYS A 393 -5.10 19.93 24.96
N ASP A 394 -4.81 20.88 24.07
CA ASP A 394 -5.83 21.84 23.58
C ASP A 394 -6.85 21.17 22.66
N ASP A 395 -6.38 20.27 21.76
CA ASP A 395 -7.29 19.59 20.85
C ASP A 395 -8.15 18.56 21.59
N ASN A 396 -7.61 17.90 22.63
CA ASN A 396 -8.38 16.99 23.49
C ASN A 396 -9.52 17.73 24.19
N ALA A 397 -9.28 18.96 24.70
CA ALA A 397 -10.32 19.78 25.30
C ALA A 397 -11.41 20.22 24.30
N LYS A 398 -11.01 20.52 23.05
CA LYS A 398 -11.96 20.86 21.98
C LYS A 398 -12.77 19.63 21.54
N ALA A 399 -12.10 18.47 21.39
CA ALA A 399 -12.71 17.20 21.05
C ALA A 399 -13.82 16.86 22.04
N ARG A 400 -13.56 16.98 23.34
CA ARG A 400 -14.54 16.78 24.41
C ARG A 400 -15.81 17.59 24.19
N LYS A 401 -15.69 18.91 23.97
CA LYS A 401 -16.85 19.80 23.77
C LYS A 401 -17.69 19.41 22.56
N LEU A 402 -17.04 19.00 21.46
CA LEU A 402 -17.74 18.59 20.26
C LEU A 402 -18.48 17.25 20.45
N LEU A 403 -17.87 16.30 21.15
CA LEU A 403 -18.48 15.01 21.46
C LEU A 403 -19.65 15.16 22.45
N GLU A 404 -19.49 16.00 23.47
CA GLU A 404 -20.61 16.36 24.38
C GLU A 404 -21.78 16.97 23.61
N LYS A 405 -21.49 17.80 22.59
CA LYS A 405 -22.53 18.37 21.72
C LYS A 405 -23.20 17.33 20.82
N ALA A 406 -22.41 16.37 20.30
CA ALA A 406 -22.95 15.25 19.52
C ALA A 406 -23.92 14.41 20.36
N ILE A 407 -23.55 14.11 21.61
CA ILE A 407 -24.38 13.36 22.58
C ILE A 407 -25.61 14.14 23.01
N GLU A 408 -25.52 15.46 23.14
CA GLU A 408 -26.71 16.32 23.43
C GLU A 408 -27.75 16.23 22.30
N LEU A 409 -27.28 16.14 21.03
CA LEU A 409 -28.16 16.05 19.86
C LEU A 409 -28.70 14.63 19.63
N ASP A 410 -27.95 13.62 20.03
CA ASP A 410 -28.32 12.21 19.94
C ASP A 410 -27.73 11.43 21.14
N PRO A 411 -28.47 11.32 22.25
CA PRO A 411 -28.01 10.61 23.44
C PRO A 411 -27.76 9.12 23.25
N ASP A 412 -28.34 8.53 22.20
CA ASP A 412 -28.19 7.11 21.86
C ASP A 412 -27.05 6.87 20.84
N TYR A 413 -26.23 7.89 20.59
CA TYR A 413 -25.07 7.77 19.69
C TYR A 413 -23.89 7.07 20.39
N ALA A 414 -23.87 5.75 20.38
CA ALA A 414 -22.88 4.92 21.08
C ALA A 414 -21.43 5.22 20.68
N TRP A 415 -21.15 5.49 19.40
CA TRP A 415 -19.81 5.83 18.95
C TRP A 415 -19.30 7.15 19.54
N ALA A 416 -20.15 8.17 19.64
CA ALA A 416 -19.77 9.44 20.27
C ALA A 416 -19.42 9.25 21.76
N TRP A 417 -20.17 8.41 22.49
CA TRP A 417 -19.84 8.02 23.86
C TRP A 417 -18.50 7.29 23.93
N THR A 418 -18.21 6.41 22.99
CA THR A 418 -16.94 5.66 22.92
C THR A 418 -15.75 6.62 22.76
N ILE A 419 -15.82 7.54 21.79
CA ILE A 419 -14.72 8.49 21.56
C ILE A 419 -14.59 9.47 22.74
N LEU A 420 -15.68 9.88 23.36
CA LEU A 420 -15.63 10.68 24.59
C LEU A 420 -14.93 9.92 25.73
N GLY A 421 -15.16 8.62 25.82
CA GLY A 421 -14.44 7.73 26.74
C GLY A 421 -12.94 7.72 26.50
N TYR A 422 -12.50 7.60 25.25
CA TYR A 422 -11.09 7.71 24.89
C TYR A 422 -10.50 9.09 25.21
N VAL A 423 -11.23 10.18 24.96
CA VAL A 423 -10.82 11.55 25.32
C VAL A 423 -10.53 11.67 26.82
N TYR A 424 -11.41 11.14 27.67
CA TYR A 424 -11.19 11.10 29.12
C TYR A 424 -10.07 10.14 29.53
N PHE A 425 -9.88 9.04 28.82
CA PHE A 425 -8.79 8.12 29.09
C PHE A 425 -7.42 8.75 28.76
N ILE A 426 -7.31 9.53 27.68
CA ILE A 426 -6.11 10.34 27.38
C ILE A 426 -5.86 11.35 28.49
N ASP A 427 -6.88 12.04 28.99
CA ASP A 427 -6.75 12.93 30.13
C ASP A 427 -6.25 12.19 31.39
N THR A 428 -6.66 10.94 31.60
CA THR A 428 -6.17 10.08 32.68
C THR A 428 -4.70 9.79 32.53
N ARG A 429 -4.24 9.43 31.33
CA ARG A 429 -2.84 9.08 31.05
C ARG A 429 -1.90 10.28 31.26
N TYR A 430 -2.26 11.44 30.75
CA TYR A 430 -1.41 12.62 30.75
C TYR A 430 -1.69 13.61 31.91
N GLY A 431 -2.82 13.51 32.59
CA GLY A 431 -3.19 14.42 33.68
C GLY A 431 -3.44 15.85 33.22
N TRP A 432 -3.99 16.05 32.01
CA TRP A 432 -4.09 17.38 31.39
C TRP A 432 -5.17 18.28 31.99
N HIS A 433 -6.35 17.73 32.30
CA HIS A 433 -7.55 18.54 32.62
C HIS A 433 -8.19 18.18 33.95
N GLY A 434 -7.40 17.85 34.96
CA GLY A 434 -7.88 17.57 36.30
C GLY A 434 -7.25 16.32 36.94
N PRO A 435 -7.79 15.88 38.10
CA PRO A 435 -7.33 14.67 38.74
C PRO A 435 -7.50 13.44 37.86
N ARG A 436 -6.47 12.62 37.73
CA ARG A 436 -6.48 11.40 36.92
C ARG A 436 -7.64 10.46 37.26
N GLU A 437 -7.95 10.34 38.56
CA GLU A 437 -9.01 9.46 39.03
C GLU A 437 -10.41 9.93 38.57
N GLU A 438 -10.66 11.24 38.52
CA GLU A 438 -11.92 11.79 38.02
C GLU A 438 -12.07 11.55 36.50
N SER A 439 -11.00 11.80 35.74
CA SER A 439 -11.00 11.54 34.30
C SER A 439 -11.19 10.06 34.01
N TYR A 440 -10.53 9.19 34.77
CA TYR A 440 -10.70 7.73 34.67
C TYR A 440 -12.16 7.31 34.93
N LYS A 441 -12.79 7.83 35.98
CA LYS A 441 -14.20 7.54 36.30
C LYS A 441 -15.11 7.92 35.15
N LYS A 442 -14.92 9.12 34.57
CA LYS A 442 -15.69 9.58 33.41
C LYS A 442 -15.48 8.70 32.18
N ALA A 443 -14.25 8.24 31.93
CA ALA A 443 -13.97 7.30 30.85
C ALA A 443 -14.74 5.99 31.00
N VAL A 444 -14.79 5.44 32.24
CA VAL A 444 -15.56 4.22 32.54
C VAL A 444 -17.06 4.46 32.36
N GLU A 445 -17.60 5.58 32.84
CA GLU A 445 -19.02 5.96 32.67
C GLU A 445 -19.40 6.05 31.19
N CYS A 446 -18.55 6.68 30.36
CA CYS A 446 -18.76 6.76 28.91
C CYS A 446 -18.75 5.37 28.25
N ALA A 447 -17.75 4.52 28.57
CA ALA A 447 -17.68 3.17 28.01
C ALA A 447 -18.88 2.30 28.42
N GLN A 448 -19.32 2.36 29.67
CA GLN A 448 -20.51 1.67 30.14
C GLN A 448 -21.77 2.13 29.41
N LYS A 449 -21.92 3.46 29.23
CA LYS A 449 -23.06 4.02 28.49
C LYS A 449 -23.06 3.58 27.03
N ALA A 450 -21.90 3.58 26.38
CA ALA A 450 -21.77 3.11 25.02
C ALA A 450 -22.17 1.63 24.87
N ILE A 451 -21.73 0.75 25.81
CA ILE A 451 -22.10 -0.69 25.82
C ILE A 451 -23.61 -0.90 26.05
N GLU A 452 -24.24 -0.09 26.90
CA GLU A 452 -25.69 -0.14 27.13
C GLU A 452 -26.48 0.15 25.87
N ILE A 453 -26.00 1.12 25.07
CA ILE A 453 -26.65 1.54 23.82
C ILE A 453 -26.38 0.48 22.72
N ASP A 454 -25.11 0.13 22.50
CA ASP A 454 -24.73 -0.76 21.41
C ASP A 454 -23.45 -1.55 21.72
N LYS A 455 -23.61 -2.79 22.15
CA LYS A 455 -22.50 -3.72 22.46
C LYS A 455 -21.79 -4.32 21.22
N SER A 456 -22.27 -4.01 20.01
CA SER A 456 -21.71 -4.58 18.77
C SER A 456 -20.57 -3.76 18.18
N ILE A 457 -20.30 -2.55 18.71
CA ILE A 457 -19.22 -1.69 18.28
C ILE A 457 -17.87 -2.21 18.83
N PRO A 458 -16.90 -2.60 17.98
CA PRO A 458 -15.61 -3.14 18.43
C PRO A 458 -14.83 -2.18 19.33
N ASP A 459 -14.79 -0.88 19.00
CA ASP A 459 -13.98 0.13 19.69
C ASP A 459 -14.39 0.30 21.17
N ILE A 460 -15.65 0.02 21.52
CA ILE A 460 -16.11 0.04 22.92
C ILE A 460 -15.37 -1.02 23.75
N HIS A 461 -15.22 -2.21 23.17
CA HIS A 461 -14.55 -3.32 23.84
C HIS A 461 -13.03 -3.12 23.91
N ALA A 462 -12.44 -2.44 22.94
CA ALA A 462 -11.04 -2.04 22.99
C ALA A 462 -10.82 -1.02 24.12
N LEU A 463 -11.62 0.05 24.19
CA LEU A 463 -11.57 1.01 25.30
C LEU A 463 -11.75 0.35 26.67
N MET A 464 -12.67 -0.63 26.78
CA MET A 464 -12.83 -1.39 28.03
C MET A 464 -11.59 -2.18 28.40
N GLY A 465 -10.89 -2.75 27.40
CA GLY A 465 -9.59 -3.42 27.60
C GLY A 465 -8.56 -2.47 28.23
N ASP A 466 -8.40 -1.28 27.67
CA ASP A 466 -7.50 -0.24 28.18
C ASP A 466 -7.86 0.21 29.60
N LEU A 467 -9.13 0.39 29.89
CA LEU A 467 -9.61 0.77 31.22
C LEU A 467 -9.37 -0.34 32.25
N LEU A 468 -9.56 -1.59 31.87
CA LEU A 468 -9.36 -2.74 32.77
C LEU A 468 -7.89 -2.99 33.09
N VAL A 469 -6.98 -2.84 32.13
CA VAL A 469 -5.54 -2.98 32.38
C VAL A 469 -5.03 -1.89 33.29
N TRP A 470 -5.59 -0.67 33.22
CA TRP A 470 -5.29 0.40 34.17
C TRP A 470 -5.63 0.03 35.60
N GLN A 471 -6.64 -0.83 35.80
CA GLN A 471 -6.99 -1.43 37.10
C GLN A 471 -6.17 -2.71 37.42
N LYS A 472 -5.21 -3.08 36.59
CA LYS A 472 -4.45 -4.34 36.68
C LYS A 472 -5.32 -5.61 36.56
N LYS A 473 -6.49 -5.52 35.90
CA LYS A 473 -7.40 -6.62 35.61
C LYS A 473 -7.09 -7.25 34.25
N HIS A 474 -5.90 -7.84 34.12
CA HIS A 474 -5.34 -8.28 32.85
C HIS A 474 -6.23 -9.29 32.12
N ASP A 475 -6.75 -10.32 32.81
CA ASP A 475 -7.54 -11.36 32.17
C ASP A 475 -8.86 -10.80 31.60
N GLU A 476 -9.53 -9.91 32.33
CA GLU A 476 -10.75 -9.23 31.88
C GLU A 476 -10.43 -8.28 30.69
N ALA A 477 -9.28 -7.58 30.74
CA ALA A 477 -8.84 -6.68 29.68
C ALA A 477 -8.62 -7.42 28.36
N ILE A 478 -7.93 -8.57 28.41
CA ILE A 478 -7.67 -9.41 27.25
C ILE A 478 -8.98 -9.92 26.64
N VAL A 479 -9.89 -10.46 27.48
CA VAL A 479 -11.20 -10.94 27.03
C VAL A 479 -11.99 -9.82 26.34
N SER A 480 -11.91 -8.59 26.86
CA SER A 480 -12.59 -7.46 26.23
C SER A 480 -11.99 -7.10 24.87
N ALA A 481 -10.66 -7.03 24.76
CA ALA A 481 -9.99 -6.72 23.50
C ALA A 481 -10.13 -7.85 22.45
N GLU A 482 -10.08 -9.13 22.88
CA GLU A 482 -10.36 -10.28 22.00
C GLU A 482 -11.81 -10.22 21.45
N LYS A 483 -12.76 -9.75 22.28
CA LYS A 483 -14.14 -9.54 21.84
C LYS A 483 -14.23 -8.44 20.77
N ALA A 484 -13.46 -7.36 20.88
CA ALA A 484 -13.40 -6.33 19.85
C ALA A 484 -13.01 -6.95 18.48
N ILE A 485 -12.01 -7.83 18.47
CA ILE A 485 -11.58 -8.53 17.25
C ILE A 485 -12.66 -9.51 16.75
N ALA A 486 -13.29 -10.27 17.65
CA ALA A 486 -14.34 -11.22 17.30
C ALA A 486 -15.60 -10.56 16.70
N LEU A 487 -15.86 -9.28 17.01
CA LEU A 487 -16.90 -8.47 16.41
C LEU A 487 -16.56 -7.98 15.00
N GLY A 488 -15.47 -8.45 14.41
CA GLY A 488 -15.08 -8.14 13.05
C GLY A 488 -14.22 -6.88 12.91
N SER A 489 -13.56 -6.45 14.00
CA SER A 489 -12.64 -5.32 13.90
C SER A 489 -11.42 -5.69 13.03
N ASN A 490 -11.18 -4.90 12.00
CA ASN A 490 -9.94 -4.86 11.25
C ASN A 490 -9.17 -3.56 11.57
N SER A 491 -9.46 -2.94 12.73
CA SER A 491 -8.79 -1.74 13.20
C SER A 491 -7.35 -2.06 13.63
N ALA A 492 -6.40 -1.31 13.08
CA ALA A 492 -5.00 -1.44 13.44
C ALA A 492 -4.76 -1.14 14.93
N GLU A 493 -5.48 -0.15 15.46
CA GLU A 493 -5.41 0.27 16.85
C GLU A 493 -5.82 -0.86 17.79
N VAL A 494 -6.94 -1.53 17.52
CA VAL A 494 -7.42 -2.67 18.34
C VAL A 494 -6.39 -3.81 18.36
N TYR A 495 -5.73 -4.12 17.24
CA TYR A 495 -4.65 -5.12 17.22
C TYR A 495 -3.41 -4.67 18.00
N ALA A 496 -3.03 -3.39 17.91
CA ALA A 496 -1.89 -2.87 18.64
C ALA A 496 -2.14 -2.84 20.16
N GLU A 497 -3.35 -2.46 20.57
CA GLU A 497 -3.80 -2.48 21.96
C GLU A 497 -3.82 -3.91 22.51
N LEU A 498 -4.39 -4.87 21.78
CA LEU A 498 -4.33 -6.28 22.19
C LEU A 498 -2.88 -6.79 22.27
N GLY A 499 -2.01 -6.36 21.35
CA GLY A 499 -0.56 -6.62 21.45
C GLY A 499 0.05 -6.07 22.73
N MET A 500 -0.34 -4.89 23.16
CA MET A 500 0.09 -4.27 24.42
C MET A 500 -0.44 -5.05 25.64
N LEU A 501 -1.71 -5.47 25.63
CA LEU A 501 -2.31 -6.26 26.71
C LEU A 501 -1.61 -7.61 26.85
N TYR A 502 -1.34 -8.31 25.74
CA TYR A 502 -0.58 -9.57 25.77
C TYR A 502 0.84 -9.39 26.30
N ARG A 503 1.51 -8.28 25.97
CA ARG A 503 2.83 -7.95 26.52
C ARG A 503 2.78 -7.79 28.04
N PHE A 504 1.79 -7.10 28.56
CA PHE A 504 1.63 -6.91 30.00
C PHE A 504 1.24 -8.20 30.73
N ASP A 505 0.56 -9.11 30.04
CA ASP A 505 0.22 -10.44 30.58
C ASP A 505 1.38 -11.46 30.50
N GLY A 506 2.47 -11.13 29.76
CA GLY A 506 3.62 -12.01 29.56
C GLY A 506 3.50 -12.94 28.33
N ARG A 507 2.50 -12.75 27.47
CA ARG A 507 2.26 -13.50 26.22
C ARG A 507 2.99 -12.82 25.06
N PHE A 508 4.31 -12.90 25.06
CA PHE A 508 5.17 -12.08 24.19
C PHE A 508 5.05 -12.45 22.69
N GLU A 509 4.93 -13.73 22.35
CA GLU A 509 4.74 -14.18 20.97
C GLU A 509 3.39 -13.68 20.41
N ASP A 510 2.34 -13.72 21.23
CA ASP A 510 1.03 -13.20 20.85
C ASP A 510 1.06 -11.69 20.66
N SER A 511 1.78 -10.98 21.54
CA SER A 511 2.03 -9.53 21.41
C SER A 511 2.68 -9.17 20.08
N ILE A 512 3.75 -9.87 19.71
CA ILE A 512 4.44 -9.65 18.42
C ILE A 512 3.47 -9.88 17.28
N ARG A 513 2.75 -11.00 17.26
CA ARG A 513 1.82 -11.34 16.17
C ARG A 513 0.72 -10.29 15.98
N MET A 514 0.13 -9.78 17.06
CA MET A 514 -0.90 -8.76 16.99
C MET A 514 -0.34 -7.41 16.55
N THR A 515 0.83 -7.03 17.06
CA THR A 515 1.49 -5.77 16.69
C THR A 515 1.94 -5.77 15.21
N GLU A 516 2.47 -6.88 14.71
CA GLU A 516 2.82 -7.02 13.28
C GLU A 516 1.58 -6.89 12.39
N LYS A 517 0.44 -7.46 12.81
CA LYS A 517 -0.83 -7.27 12.12
C LYS A 517 -1.28 -5.81 12.14
N ALA A 518 -1.15 -5.14 13.29
CA ALA A 518 -1.43 -3.71 13.40
C ALA A 518 -0.57 -2.86 12.44
N ILE A 519 0.73 -3.12 12.40
CA ILE A 519 1.67 -2.45 11.49
C ILE A 519 1.29 -2.70 10.02
N ARG A 520 0.82 -3.88 9.69
CA ARG A 520 0.37 -4.20 8.33
C ARG A 520 -0.87 -3.42 7.92
N LEU A 521 -1.81 -3.20 8.85
CA LEU A 521 -3.01 -2.42 8.63
C LEU A 521 -2.75 -0.90 8.67
N HIS A 522 -1.68 -0.49 9.36
CA HIS A 522 -1.30 0.91 9.56
C HIS A 522 0.18 1.13 9.17
N PRO A 523 0.55 1.17 7.88
CA PRO A 523 1.95 1.33 7.44
C PRO A 523 2.67 2.57 7.99
N TYR A 524 1.93 3.66 8.28
CA TYR A 524 2.44 4.89 8.89
C TYR A 524 2.16 4.95 10.40
N TYR A 525 2.21 3.79 11.06
CA TYR A 525 1.87 3.58 12.46
C TYR A 525 2.53 4.59 13.42
N PRO A 526 1.88 4.91 14.56
CA PRO A 526 2.49 5.68 15.64
C PRO A 526 3.63 4.89 16.28
N ASP A 527 4.60 5.61 16.83
CA ASP A 527 5.81 5.04 17.42
C ASP A 527 5.55 4.06 18.57
N TRP A 528 4.49 4.28 19.33
CA TRP A 528 4.16 3.44 20.47
C TRP A 528 3.91 1.94 20.14
N TYR A 529 3.58 1.60 18.87
CA TYR A 529 3.48 0.20 18.44
C TYR A 529 4.80 -0.55 18.62
N LEU A 530 5.92 0.15 18.45
CA LEU A 530 7.25 -0.46 18.53
C LEU A 530 7.61 -0.90 19.93
N TYR A 531 7.07 -0.25 21.00
CA TYR A 531 7.29 -0.72 22.37
C TYR A 531 6.83 -2.16 22.59
N ASN A 532 5.74 -2.57 21.94
CA ASN A 532 5.27 -3.94 22.08
C ASN A 532 6.27 -4.94 21.51
N LEU A 533 6.90 -4.63 20.36
CA LEU A 533 7.92 -5.49 19.75
C LEU A 533 9.24 -5.46 20.55
N GLU A 534 9.69 -4.28 20.96
CA GLU A 534 10.93 -4.07 21.71
C GLU A 534 10.98 -4.91 22.99
N TYR A 535 9.95 -4.75 23.83
CA TYR A 535 9.88 -5.47 25.09
C TYR A 535 9.56 -6.95 24.90
N SER A 536 8.72 -7.31 23.93
CA SER A 536 8.43 -8.72 23.65
C SER A 536 9.69 -9.48 23.19
N TYR A 537 10.47 -8.89 22.27
CA TYR A 537 11.75 -9.50 21.87
C TYR A 537 12.77 -9.53 23.01
N TYR A 538 12.82 -8.52 23.88
CA TYR A 538 13.69 -8.51 25.06
C TYR A 538 13.38 -9.71 25.97
N TYR A 539 12.11 -9.93 26.33
CA TYR A 539 11.72 -11.02 27.22
C TYR A 539 11.85 -12.41 26.61
N LEU A 540 11.75 -12.50 25.28
CA LEU A 540 12.01 -13.76 24.54
C LEU A 540 13.51 -14.03 24.34
N GLY A 541 14.41 -13.17 24.87
CA GLY A 541 15.86 -13.32 24.69
C GLY A 541 16.36 -13.04 23.28
N GLN A 542 15.53 -12.46 22.40
CA GLN A 542 15.89 -12.09 21.03
C GLN A 542 16.47 -10.68 20.99
N HIS A 543 17.56 -10.48 21.73
CA HIS A 543 18.13 -9.15 22.05
C HIS A 543 18.59 -8.39 20.80
N GLU A 544 19.14 -9.06 19.77
CA GLU A 544 19.52 -8.41 18.52
C GLU A 544 18.31 -7.79 17.81
N LYS A 545 17.18 -8.53 17.76
CA LYS A 545 15.96 -7.98 17.17
C LYS A 545 15.40 -6.81 17.98
N ALA A 546 15.41 -6.91 19.30
CA ALA A 546 14.99 -5.82 20.18
C ALA A 546 15.81 -4.56 19.93
N ILE A 547 17.14 -4.69 19.78
CA ILE A 547 18.06 -3.59 19.44
C ILE A 547 17.72 -2.99 18.07
N ASP A 548 17.47 -3.82 17.06
CA ASP A 548 17.14 -3.35 15.71
C ASP A 548 15.84 -2.56 15.71
N ILE A 549 14.80 -3.04 16.42
CA ILE A 549 13.53 -2.33 16.58
C ILE A 549 13.75 -1.01 17.34
N ALA A 550 14.48 -1.01 18.45
CA ALA A 550 14.75 0.20 19.24
C ALA A 550 15.52 1.26 18.42
N LYS A 551 16.50 0.85 17.62
CA LYS A 551 17.19 1.76 16.68
C LYS A 551 16.26 2.31 15.59
N LYS A 552 15.36 1.48 15.07
CA LYS A 552 14.33 1.93 14.13
C LYS A 552 13.39 2.94 14.79
N HIS A 553 13.02 2.71 16.04
CA HIS A 553 12.19 3.60 16.83
C HIS A 553 12.86 4.96 17.06
N LEU A 554 14.14 5.00 17.47
CA LEU A 554 14.91 6.23 17.56
C LEU A 554 14.86 7.05 16.27
N LYS A 555 15.16 6.42 15.13
CA LYS A 555 15.09 7.09 13.82
C LYS A 555 13.70 7.61 13.50
N LEU A 556 12.66 6.89 13.89
CA LEU A 556 11.27 7.31 13.66
C LEU A 556 10.93 8.57 14.47
N ILE A 557 11.31 8.61 15.76
CA ILE A 557 11.15 9.79 16.64
C ILE A 557 11.90 10.99 16.05
N GLU A 558 13.17 10.83 15.71
CA GLU A 558 14.00 11.89 15.10
C GLU A 558 13.39 12.42 13.80
N SER A 559 12.91 11.52 12.90
CA SER A 559 12.32 11.89 11.61
C SER A 559 11.02 12.70 11.75
N ARG A 560 10.36 12.58 12.90
CA ARG A 560 9.14 13.32 13.25
C ARG A 560 9.42 14.60 14.05
N GLY A 561 10.69 14.93 14.25
CA GLY A 561 11.11 16.10 15.03
C GLY A 561 10.96 15.93 16.55
N GLY A 562 10.77 14.70 17.03
CA GLY A 562 10.74 14.35 18.45
C GLY A 562 12.15 14.34 19.05
N ALA A 563 12.26 14.72 20.33
CA ALA A 563 13.53 14.74 21.07
C ALA A 563 13.54 13.78 22.27
N ASP A 564 12.35 13.27 22.67
CA ASP A 564 12.24 12.35 23.80
C ASP A 564 12.54 10.92 23.34
N THR A 565 13.75 10.47 23.61
CA THR A 565 14.26 9.13 23.27
C THR A 565 14.67 8.35 24.53
N PHE A 566 14.24 8.81 25.70
CA PHE A 566 14.58 8.24 27.00
C PHE A 566 14.32 6.73 27.08
N TRP A 567 13.12 6.29 26.72
CA TRP A 567 12.72 4.88 26.79
C TRP A 567 13.52 3.98 25.85
N GLN A 568 13.82 4.43 24.64
CA GLN A 568 14.61 3.69 23.67
C GLN A 568 16.03 3.48 24.17
N HIS A 569 16.60 4.48 24.84
CA HIS A 569 17.92 4.34 25.44
C HIS A 569 17.92 3.35 26.61
N LEU A 570 16.87 3.28 27.43
CA LEU A 570 16.74 2.23 28.47
C LEU A 570 16.66 0.84 27.86
N ILE A 571 15.82 0.65 26.85
CA ILE A 571 15.67 -0.63 26.13
C ILE A 571 17.00 -1.08 25.49
N LEU A 572 17.71 -0.17 24.85
CA LEU A 572 19.03 -0.45 24.28
C LEU A 572 20.04 -0.85 25.36
N ALA A 573 20.08 -0.13 26.50
CA ALA A 573 20.97 -0.47 27.61
C ALA A 573 20.71 -1.89 28.14
N GLN A 574 19.44 -2.25 28.36
CA GLN A 574 19.05 -3.58 28.82
C GLN A 574 19.47 -4.69 27.85
N ASN A 575 19.22 -4.49 26.55
CA ASN A 575 19.53 -5.51 25.55
C ASN A 575 21.05 -5.67 25.32
N TYR A 576 21.81 -4.56 25.33
CA TYR A 576 23.26 -4.63 25.22
C TYR A 576 23.93 -5.34 26.43
N ILE A 577 23.42 -5.15 27.64
CA ILE A 577 23.88 -5.90 28.83
C ILE A 577 23.66 -7.40 28.65
N ARG A 578 22.51 -7.81 28.15
CA ARG A 578 22.18 -9.21 27.89
C ARG A 578 23.08 -9.86 26.84
N LEU A 579 23.62 -9.08 25.91
CA LEU A 579 24.59 -9.50 24.90
C LEU A 579 26.06 -9.39 25.38
N GLY A 580 26.32 -8.96 26.64
CA GLY A 580 27.66 -8.77 27.15
C GLY A 580 28.41 -7.56 26.55
N GLN A 581 27.68 -6.62 25.95
CA GLN A 581 28.21 -5.41 25.35
C GLN A 581 28.14 -4.24 26.34
N ASP A 582 28.93 -4.34 27.44
CA ASP A 582 28.84 -3.45 28.60
C ASP A 582 29.13 -1.99 28.28
N LYS A 583 29.99 -1.74 27.29
CA LYS A 583 30.35 -0.35 26.93
C LYS A 583 29.16 0.34 26.24
N GLU A 584 28.54 -0.31 25.31
CA GLU A 584 27.36 0.18 24.61
C GLU A 584 26.19 0.37 25.58
N ALA A 585 25.99 -0.60 26.50
CA ALA A 585 24.96 -0.53 27.52
C ALA A 585 25.14 0.73 28.41
N ARG A 586 26.35 0.98 28.91
CA ARG A 586 26.64 2.17 29.72
C ARG A 586 26.48 3.49 28.97
N ASN A 587 26.84 3.51 27.69
CA ASN A 587 26.61 4.69 26.85
C ASN A 587 25.12 5.03 26.76
N HIS A 588 24.29 4.06 26.52
CA HIS A 588 22.84 4.25 26.43
C HIS A 588 22.21 4.57 27.78
N ALA A 589 22.65 3.93 28.87
CA ALA A 589 22.23 4.25 30.23
C ALA A 589 22.53 5.72 30.58
N THR A 590 23.75 6.19 30.22
CA THR A 590 24.14 7.59 30.42
C THR A 590 23.28 8.55 29.61
N GLU A 591 22.95 8.21 28.38
CA GLU A 591 22.13 9.05 27.52
C GLU A 591 20.69 9.15 28.03
N ALA A 592 20.14 8.05 28.55
CA ALA A 592 18.81 8.05 29.20
C ALA A 592 18.80 9.01 30.39
N LEU A 593 19.78 8.93 31.32
CA LEU A 593 19.84 9.80 32.50
C LEU A 593 20.06 11.28 32.16
N LYS A 594 20.68 11.62 31.04
CA LYS A 594 20.76 13.02 30.57
C LYS A 594 19.39 13.59 30.23
N GLN A 595 18.50 12.76 29.66
CA GLN A 595 17.17 13.20 29.28
C GLN A 595 16.21 13.24 30.48
N ASN A 596 16.31 12.27 31.38
CA ASN A 596 15.53 12.24 32.61
C ASN A 596 16.41 11.98 33.85
N PRO A 597 17.00 13.01 34.43
CA PRO A 597 17.83 12.88 35.63
C PRO A 597 17.06 12.45 36.89
N GLU A 598 15.75 12.65 36.92
CA GLU A 598 14.89 12.32 38.06
C GLU A 598 14.32 10.91 38.01
N TYR A 599 14.72 10.12 37.02
CA TYR A 599 14.26 8.74 36.88
C TYR A 599 14.67 7.88 38.05
N THR A 600 13.75 7.09 38.62
CA THR A 600 13.98 6.18 39.74
C THR A 600 13.39 4.81 39.48
N PHE A 601 13.99 3.75 40.03
CA PHE A 601 13.45 2.41 39.97
C PHE A 601 12.14 2.25 40.76
N LYS A 602 11.93 3.09 41.78
CA LYS A 602 10.65 3.15 42.50
C LYS A 602 9.52 3.57 41.56
N TRP A 603 9.76 4.60 40.75
CA TRP A 603 8.78 5.08 39.80
C TRP A 603 8.46 4.01 38.75
N GLU A 604 9.46 3.23 38.32
CA GLU A 604 9.29 2.13 37.39
C GLU A 604 8.40 1.02 37.95
N ARG A 605 8.61 0.61 39.21
CA ARG A 605 7.80 -0.38 39.92
C ARG A 605 6.35 0.08 40.09
N GLU A 606 6.15 1.31 40.55
CA GLU A 606 4.82 1.88 40.81
C GLU A 606 4.03 2.07 39.52
N GLY A 607 4.68 2.48 38.42
CA GLY A 607 4.09 2.68 37.12
C GLY A 607 3.89 1.41 36.29
N SER A 608 4.48 0.29 36.69
CA SER A 608 4.44 -0.95 35.92
C SER A 608 3.03 -1.50 35.74
N MET A 609 2.69 -1.83 34.50
CA MET A 609 1.44 -2.50 34.10
C MET A 609 1.61 -4.01 33.90
N TYR A 610 2.79 -4.58 34.11
CA TYR A 610 3.00 -6.02 34.00
C TYR A 610 2.23 -6.80 35.09
N LYS A 611 1.61 -7.91 34.69
CA LYS A 611 0.89 -8.84 35.59
C LYS A 611 1.86 -9.52 36.55
N ASP A 612 3.03 -9.95 36.04
CA ASP A 612 4.10 -10.55 36.84
C ASP A 612 5.14 -9.48 37.22
N PRO A 613 5.25 -9.12 38.52
CA PRO A 613 6.24 -8.17 38.99
C PRO A 613 7.70 -8.58 38.72
N ALA A 614 7.97 -9.88 38.55
CA ALA A 614 9.32 -10.36 38.27
C ALA A 614 9.87 -9.81 36.94
N LEU A 615 9.00 -9.52 35.99
CA LEU A 615 9.39 -8.95 34.70
C LEU A 615 10.01 -7.57 34.84
N ILE A 616 9.43 -6.71 35.69
CA ILE A 616 9.98 -5.37 35.91
C ILE A 616 11.27 -5.42 36.74
N GLU A 617 11.38 -6.34 37.71
CA GLU A 617 12.62 -6.52 38.46
C GLU A 617 13.77 -7.00 37.55
N GLN A 618 13.48 -7.84 36.56
CA GLN A 618 14.46 -8.24 35.56
C GLN A 618 14.98 -7.02 34.76
N GLN A 619 14.11 -6.12 34.35
CA GLN A 619 14.49 -4.88 33.65
C GLN A 619 15.38 -4.01 34.55
N ILE A 620 14.98 -3.80 35.80
CA ILE A 620 15.72 -2.99 36.78
C ILE A 620 17.11 -3.58 37.03
N GLU A 621 17.21 -4.91 37.16
CA GLU A 621 18.50 -5.58 37.36
C GLU A 621 19.45 -5.35 36.17
N ASP A 622 18.93 -5.43 34.94
CA ASP A 622 19.74 -5.18 33.74
C ASP A 622 20.15 -3.71 33.63
N LEU A 623 19.29 -2.77 34.01
CA LEU A 623 19.63 -1.36 34.05
C LEU A 623 20.70 -1.06 35.10
N ARG A 624 20.65 -1.72 36.28
CA ARG A 624 21.72 -1.64 37.31
C ARG A 624 23.07 -2.13 36.76
N LYS A 625 23.07 -3.28 36.06
CA LYS A 625 24.26 -3.83 35.39
C LYS A 625 24.80 -2.87 34.31
N ALA A 626 23.92 -2.17 33.63
CA ALA A 626 24.28 -1.12 32.67
C ALA A 626 24.81 0.16 33.29
N GLY A 627 24.81 0.25 34.64
CA GLY A 627 25.39 1.38 35.38
C GLY A 627 24.40 2.49 35.74
N LEU A 628 23.06 2.25 35.58
CA LEU A 628 22.09 3.18 36.18
C LEU A 628 22.10 3.01 37.68
N THR A 629 22.49 4.07 38.37
CA THR A 629 22.40 4.19 39.85
C THR A 629 21.39 5.30 40.14
N CYS A 630 20.21 4.91 40.60
CA CYS A 630 19.18 5.88 40.98
C CYS A 630 19.26 6.15 42.47
N GLU A 631 19.52 7.40 42.88
CA GLU A 631 19.42 7.81 44.26
C GLU A 631 17.96 7.77 44.70
N GLY A 632 17.62 6.97 45.70
CA GLY A 632 16.28 6.92 46.30
C GLY A 632 15.57 5.56 46.19
N GLU A 633 16.28 4.47 46.45
CA GLU A 633 15.66 3.14 46.72
C GLU A 633 15.03 3.08 48.10
#